data_f61f17e78f86bbc1c2ef967b6c33d1ba
#
_entry.id   f61f17e78f86bbc1c2ef967b6c33d1ba
#
_cell.length_a   1.000
_cell.length_b   1.000
_cell.length_c   1.000
_cell.angle_alpha   90.00
_cell.angle_beta   90.00
_cell.angle_gamma   90.00
#
_symmetry.space_group_name_H-M   'P 1'
#
loop_
_entity.id
_entity.type
_entity.pdbx_description
1 polymer ?
#
loop_
_entity_poly.entity_id
_entity_poly.type
_entity_poly.pdbx_seq_one_letter_code
_entity_poly.pdbx_strand_id
1 'polypeptide(L)'
;YSIFKPKIDKIDININQKNVLELEFQRQNRYKNLSSDSEIKKKLNKYVNATIIFDGEKIPVKIRVKGDRRIHFDKVQSTSYKIDVRKDQKIWGLEEFSLQKPIVRNYAYEYIFHKLHHELGNISLKYKLVELSINGLSYGIYSIEEGFSKELIERHSKRNGPIFGIRDDISREYPNVVYDSYSRDYW
;
A
#
# COMPACT_ATOMS: atom_id res chain seq x y z
N TYR A 1 -14.31 -18.55 -31.03
CA TYR A 1 -13.18 -17.98 -30.24
C TYR A 1 -13.72 -17.51 -28.90
N SER A 2 -13.57 -18.32 -27.86
CA SER A 2 -13.81 -17.89 -26.48
C SER A 2 -12.72 -16.88 -26.12
N ILE A 3 -13.07 -15.60 -26.09
CA ILE A 3 -12.17 -14.56 -25.61
C ILE A 3 -12.10 -14.77 -24.09
N PHE A 4 -11.03 -15.40 -23.62
CA PHE A 4 -10.68 -15.43 -22.19
C PHE A 4 -10.45 -13.98 -21.75
N LYS A 5 -11.46 -13.33 -21.21
CA LYS A 5 -11.28 -12.08 -20.47
C LYS A 5 -10.62 -12.45 -19.15
N PRO A 6 -9.38 -12.04 -18.90
CA PRO A 6 -8.77 -12.29 -17.62
C PRO A 6 -9.66 -11.63 -16.55
N LYS A 7 -10.16 -12.44 -15.61
CA LYS A 7 -10.97 -11.95 -14.51
C LYS A 7 -10.07 -11.16 -13.56
N ILE A 8 -10.23 -9.85 -13.54
CA ILE A 8 -9.57 -9.00 -12.54
C ILE A 8 -10.30 -9.22 -11.21
N ASP A 9 -9.56 -9.53 -10.16
CA ASP A 9 -10.12 -9.68 -8.83
C ASP A 9 -10.65 -8.34 -8.32
N LYS A 10 -11.68 -8.43 -7.48
CA LYS A 10 -12.30 -7.26 -6.85
C LYS A 10 -11.96 -7.18 -5.38
N ILE A 11 -11.83 -5.97 -4.90
CA ILE A 11 -11.72 -5.65 -3.48
C ILE A 11 -12.72 -4.55 -3.15
N ASP A 12 -13.60 -4.84 -2.20
CA ASP A 12 -14.61 -3.92 -1.72
C ASP A 12 -14.27 -3.50 -0.29
N ILE A 13 -14.16 -2.19 -0.04
CA ILE A 13 -13.83 -1.64 1.27
C ILE A 13 -15.04 -0.88 1.81
N ASN A 14 -15.49 -1.27 2.99
CA ASN A 14 -16.53 -0.56 3.73
C ASN A 14 -15.92 0.25 4.87
N ILE A 15 -16.19 1.54 4.88
CA ILE A 15 -15.66 2.52 5.83
C ILE A 15 -16.81 3.34 6.38
N ASN A 16 -16.94 3.46 7.70
CA ASN A 16 -17.98 4.32 8.27
C ASN A 16 -17.69 5.80 8.00
N GLN A 17 -18.75 6.63 8.03
CA GLN A 17 -18.67 8.05 7.66
C GLN A 17 -17.62 8.84 8.45
N LYS A 18 -17.50 8.60 9.76
CA LYS A 18 -16.48 9.25 10.60
C LYS A 18 -15.05 8.97 10.10
N ASN A 19 -14.78 7.71 9.74
CA ASN A 19 -13.47 7.29 9.26
C ASN A 19 -13.20 7.77 7.83
N VAL A 20 -14.23 7.92 6.99
CA VAL A 20 -14.12 8.56 5.67
C VAL A 20 -13.66 10.01 5.82
N LEU A 21 -14.25 10.76 6.73
CA LEU A 21 -13.86 12.14 7.01
C LEU A 21 -12.41 12.24 7.52
N GLU A 22 -11.97 11.30 8.35
CA GLU A 22 -10.58 11.25 8.83
C GLU A 22 -9.61 10.98 7.67
N LEU A 23 -9.92 10.04 6.77
CA LEU A 23 -9.10 9.77 5.58
C LEU A 23 -9.07 10.97 4.63
N GLU A 24 -10.18 11.67 4.47
CA GLU A 24 -10.24 12.88 3.65
C GLU A 24 -9.41 14.02 4.28
N PHE A 25 -9.46 14.18 5.60
CA PHE A 25 -8.58 15.09 6.33
C PHE A 25 -7.10 14.76 6.07
N GLN A 26 -6.72 13.48 6.17
CA GLN A 26 -5.35 13.04 5.88
C GLN A 26 -4.95 13.38 4.45
N ARG A 27 -5.82 13.09 3.46
CA ARG A 27 -5.59 13.37 2.05
C ARG A 27 -5.34 14.85 1.79
N GLN A 28 -6.23 15.73 2.27
CA GLN A 28 -6.17 17.16 2.03
C GLN A 28 -4.97 17.85 2.70
N ASN A 29 -4.58 17.37 3.87
CA ASN A 29 -3.53 17.99 4.67
C ASN A 29 -2.15 17.41 4.42
N ARG A 30 -2.05 16.24 3.75
CA ARG A 30 -0.77 15.59 3.49
C ARG A 30 0.18 16.43 2.65
N TYR A 31 -0.35 17.17 1.69
CA TYR A 31 0.44 18.08 0.85
C TYR A 31 0.88 19.36 1.58
N LYS A 32 0.04 19.87 2.48
CA LYS A 32 0.32 21.13 3.20
C LYS A 32 1.38 20.94 4.30
N ASN A 33 1.56 19.72 4.78
CA ASN A 33 2.33 19.39 5.97
C ASN A 33 3.51 18.46 5.69
N LEU A 34 4.25 18.72 4.63
CA LEU A 34 5.62 18.20 4.44
C LEU A 34 6.60 18.83 5.45
N SER A 35 6.08 19.67 6.37
CA SER A 35 6.85 20.32 7.41
C SER A 35 7.26 19.32 8.53
N SER A 36 8.30 19.71 9.27
CA SER A 36 8.96 18.96 10.33
C SER A 36 8.11 18.68 11.59
N ASP A 37 6.85 19.12 11.66
CA ASP A 37 6.00 18.97 12.84
C ASP A 37 5.61 17.49 13.08
N SER A 38 6.13 16.94 14.17
CA SER A 38 5.95 15.55 14.56
C SER A 38 4.49 15.20 14.91
N GLU A 39 3.72 16.13 15.48
CA GLU A 39 2.32 15.88 15.84
C GLU A 39 1.42 15.79 14.61
N ILE A 40 1.65 16.67 13.64
CA ILE A 40 0.91 16.62 12.39
C ILE A 40 1.24 15.35 11.62
N LYS A 41 2.52 14.96 11.53
CA LYS A 41 2.91 13.67 10.95
C LYS A 41 2.22 12.48 11.61
N LYS A 42 2.07 12.50 12.93
CA LYS A 42 1.36 11.45 13.68
C LYS A 42 -0.12 11.40 13.32
N LYS A 43 -0.80 12.54 13.21
CA LYS A 43 -2.21 12.62 12.77
C LYS A 43 -2.39 12.14 11.33
N LEU A 44 -1.52 12.54 10.41
CA LEU A 44 -1.59 12.14 9.00
C LEU A 44 -1.29 10.66 8.77
N ASN A 45 -0.68 9.98 9.72
CA ASN A 45 -0.37 8.54 9.64
C ASN A 45 -1.26 7.68 10.53
N LYS A 46 -2.32 8.25 11.11
CA LYS A 46 -3.27 7.55 11.95
C LYS A 46 -4.09 6.55 11.14
N TYR A 47 -4.12 5.31 11.59
CA TYR A 47 -5.00 4.30 11.02
C TYR A 47 -6.44 4.47 11.52
N VAL A 48 -7.40 4.21 10.63
CA VAL A 48 -8.83 4.09 10.96
C VAL A 48 -9.32 2.69 10.64
N ASN A 49 -10.41 2.27 11.29
CA ASN A 49 -10.99 0.95 11.07
C ASN A 49 -11.81 0.93 9.78
N ALA A 50 -11.69 -0.17 9.05
CA ALA A 50 -12.49 -0.48 7.87
C ALA A 50 -12.75 -1.98 7.80
N THR A 51 -13.56 -2.40 6.85
CA THR A 51 -13.82 -3.82 6.55
C THR A 51 -13.62 -4.04 5.07
N ILE A 52 -12.83 -5.03 4.71
CA ILE A 52 -12.70 -5.51 3.33
C ILE A 52 -13.62 -6.72 3.15
N ILE A 53 -14.34 -6.74 2.03
CA ILE A 53 -15.04 -7.94 1.57
C ILE A 53 -14.12 -8.64 0.60
N PHE A 54 -13.71 -9.86 0.96
CA PHE A 54 -12.80 -10.68 0.18
C PHE A 54 -13.31 -12.13 0.19
N ASP A 55 -13.52 -12.70 -0.99
CA ASP A 55 -14.08 -14.06 -1.19
C ASP A 55 -15.40 -14.29 -0.40
N GLY A 56 -16.22 -13.22 -0.28
CA GLY A 56 -17.49 -13.26 0.44
C GLY A 56 -17.38 -13.06 1.96
N GLU A 57 -16.17 -13.06 2.52
CA GLU A 57 -15.94 -12.84 3.93
C GLU A 57 -15.66 -11.38 4.28
N LYS A 58 -16.07 -10.99 5.49
CA LYS A 58 -15.82 -9.65 6.04
C LYS A 58 -14.55 -9.66 6.89
N ILE A 59 -13.47 -9.12 6.34
CA ILE A 59 -12.16 -9.07 6.99
C ILE A 59 -11.95 -7.69 7.61
N PRO A 60 -11.78 -7.57 8.94
CA PRO A 60 -11.48 -6.31 9.57
C PRO A 60 -10.06 -5.86 9.23
N VAL A 61 -9.93 -4.58 8.88
CA VAL A 61 -8.64 -3.98 8.54
C VAL A 61 -8.50 -2.61 9.18
N LYS A 62 -7.26 -2.13 9.24
CA LYS A 62 -6.97 -0.73 9.46
C LYS A 62 -6.47 -0.11 8.15
N ILE A 63 -6.90 1.11 7.88
CA ILE A 63 -6.59 1.83 6.66
C ILE A 63 -6.10 3.24 6.98
N ARG A 64 -5.14 3.73 6.24
CA ARG A 64 -4.72 5.14 6.25
C ARG A 64 -4.30 5.59 4.85
N VAL A 65 -4.27 6.90 4.63
CA VAL A 65 -3.69 7.46 3.41
C VAL A 65 -2.17 7.20 3.39
N LYS A 66 -1.65 6.80 2.22
CA LYS A 66 -0.22 6.54 1.99
C LYS A 66 0.33 7.53 0.96
N GLY A 67 1.65 7.69 0.99
CA GLY A 67 2.45 8.42 0.00
C GLY A 67 2.88 9.79 0.51
N ASP A 68 4.00 10.24 -0.01
CA ASP A 68 4.66 11.51 0.23
C ASP A 68 4.62 12.44 -0.98
N ARG A 69 4.39 11.89 -2.17
CA ARG A 69 4.26 12.63 -3.42
C ARG A 69 2.80 12.92 -3.74
N ARG A 70 2.52 14.08 -4.34
CA ARG A 70 1.18 14.55 -4.70
C ARG A 70 0.36 13.53 -5.50
N ILE A 71 0.98 12.77 -6.39
CA ILE A 71 0.35 11.76 -7.21
C ILE A 71 -0.41 10.68 -6.39
N HIS A 72 -0.06 10.49 -5.12
CA HIS A 72 -0.70 9.52 -4.22
C HIS A 72 -2.00 10.02 -3.59
N PHE A 73 -2.31 11.33 -3.64
CA PHE A 73 -3.45 11.90 -2.91
C PHE A 73 -4.08 13.15 -3.57
N ASP A 74 -3.72 13.45 -4.82
CA ASP A 74 -4.22 14.63 -5.55
C ASP A 74 -5.74 14.60 -5.72
N LYS A 75 -6.30 13.43 -6.01
CA LYS A 75 -7.75 13.22 -6.19
C LYS A 75 -8.24 12.09 -5.28
N VAL A 76 -9.51 12.18 -4.84
CA VAL A 76 -10.16 11.13 -4.04
C VAL A 76 -10.02 9.76 -4.70
N GLN A 77 -10.35 9.66 -5.99
CA GLN A 77 -10.33 8.41 -6.76
C GLN A 77 -8.92 7.94 -7.16
N SER A 78 -7.86 8.67 -6.81
CA SER A 78 -6.47 8.26 -7.02
C SER A 78 -5.68 8.17 -5.72
N THR A 79 -6.37 8.29 -4.59
CA THR A 79 -5.75 8.21 -3.26
C THR A 79 -5.13 6.83 -3.03
N SER A 80 -3.88 6.83 -2.60
CA SER A 80 -3.19 5.61 -2.19
C SER A 80 -3.41 5.34 -0.71
N TYR A 81 -3.57 4.06 -0.39
CA TYR A 81 -3.86 3.61 0.98
C TYR A 81 -2.83 2.58 1.44
N LYS A 82 -2.57 2.56 2.73
CA LYS A 82 -1.90 1.49 3.45
C LYS A 82 -2.96 0.69 4.19
N ILE A 83 -2.94 -0.61 4.03
CA ILE A 83 -3.86 -1.56 4.65
C ILE A 83 -3.07 -2.43 5.62
N ASP A 84 -3.61 -2.63 6.80
CA ASP A 84 -3.14 -3.53 7.85
C ASP A 84 -4.31 -4.49 8.19
N VAL A 85 -4.16 -5.76 7.85
CA VAL A 85 -5.19 -6.80 8.05
C VAL A 85 -5.16 -7.23 9.51
N ARG A 86 -6.34 -7.42 10.11
CA ARG A 86 -6.46 -7.67 11.55
C ARG A 86 -6.84 -9.13 11.84
N LYS A 87 -6.66 -9.54 13.10
CA LYS A 87 -7.09 -10.84 13.64
C LYS A 87 -6.41 -12.05 12.97
N ASP A 88 -5.11 -11.95 12.69
CA ASP A 88 -4.31 -13.01 12.09
C ASP A 88 -4.89 -13.55 10.76
N GLN A 89 -5.73 -12.72 10.12
CA GLN A 89 -6.26 -12.99 8.79
C GLN A 89 -5.32 -12.46 7.71
N LYS A 90 -5.46 -12.99 6.51
CA LYS A 90 -4.65 -12.59 5.34
C LYS A 90 -5.54 -12.38 4.12
N ILE A 91 -5.20 -11.40 3.31
CA ILE A 91 -5.80 -11.16 2.00
C ILE A 91 -4.73 -11.47 0.95
N TRP A 92 -4.96 -12.47 0.09
CA TRP A 92 -3.95 -13.05 -0.82
C TRP A 92 -2.65 -13.47 -0.12
N GLY A 93 -2.75 -13.88 1.14
CA GLY A 93 -1.59 -14.23 1.97
C GLY A 93 -0.76 -13.04 2.42
N LEU A 94 -1.35 -11.83 2.46
CA LEU A 94 -0.73 -10.60 2.94
C LEU A 94 -1.41 -10.11 4.22
N GLU A 95 -0.61 -9.73 5.20
CA GLU A 95 -1.04 -9.08 6.44
C GLU A 95 -1.02 -7.56 6.29
N GLU A 96 -0.11 -7.05 5.49
CA GLU A 96 0.04 -5.63 5.20
C GLU A 96 0.31 -5.41 3.71
N PHE A 97 -0.39 -4.45 3.12
CA PHE A 97 -0.18 -4.08 1.73
C PHE A 97 -0.58 -2.63 1.43
N SER A 98 -0.16 -2.15 0.29
CA SER A 98 -0.57 -0.86 -0.25
C SER A 98 -1.57 -1.03 -1.38
N LEU A 99 -2.54 -0.14 -1.44
CA LEU A 99 -3.44 0.06 -2.58
C LEU A 99 -3.07 1.38 -3.25
N GLN A 100 -2.73 1.35 -4.54
CA GLN A 100 -2.35 2.56 -5.26
C GLN A 100 -2.72 2.48 -6.73
N LYS A 101 -2.92 3.64 -7.38
CA LYS A 101 -3.13 3.66 -8.83
C LYS A 101 -1.89 3.17 -9.56
N PRO A 102 -2.03 2.36 -10.63
CA PRO A 102 -0.88 1.88 -11.39
C PRO A 102 0.04 2.99 -11.93
N ILE A 103 -0.53 4.17 -12.24
CA ILE A 103 0.23 5.34 -12.70
C ILE A 103 1.32 5.78 -11.72
N VAL A 104 1.13 5.54 -10.41
CA VAL A 104 2.13 5.88 -9.37
C VAL A 104 3.45 5.15 -9.58
N ARG A 105 3.38 3.98 -10.23
CA ARG A 105 4.51 3.10 -10.53
C ARG A 105 4.69 2.88 -12.04
N ASN A 106 4.41 3.89 -12.84
CA ASN A 106 4.52 3.81 -14.30
C ASN A 106 3.73 2.63 -14.90
N TYR A 107 2.49 2.42 -14.44
CA TYR A 107 1.55 1.40 -14.92
C TYR A 107 2.06 -0.04 -14.74
N ALA A 108 2.54 -0.67 -15.81
CA ALA A 108 2.94 -2.07 -15.80
C ALA A 108 4.40 -2.31 -15.34
N TYR A 109 5.21 -1.25 -15.18
CA TYR A 109 6.63 -1.41 -14.88
C TYR A 109 6.88 -2.18 -13.59
N GLU A 110 6.23 -1.79 -12.50
CA GLU A 110 6.39 -2.45 -11.20
C GLU A 110 5.93 -3.90 -11.23
N TYR A 111 4.82 -4.18 -11.94
CA TYR A 111 4.35 -5.55 -12.14
C TYR A 111 5.39 -6.41 -12.87
N ILE A 112 5.91 -5.90 -13.99
CA ILE A 112 6.92 -6.60 -14.80
C ILE A 112 8.22 -6.78 -14.00
N PHE A 113 8.65 -5.74 -13.28
CA PHE A 113 9.84 -5.76 -12.42
C PHE A 113 9.75 -6.89 -11.39
N HIS A 114 8.68 -6.93 -10.59
CA HIS A 114 8.52 -7.95 -9.56
C HIS A 114 8.38 -9.36 -10.16
N LYS A 115 7.67 -9.50 -11.28
CA LYS A 115 7.56 -10.78 -11.97
C LYS A 115 8.92 -11.27 -12.48
N LEU A 116 9.71 -10.42 -13.11
CA LEU A 116 11.05 -10.76 -13.59
C LEU A 116 11.97 -11.17 -12.43
N HIS A 117 11.99 -10.38 -11.35
CA HIS A 117 12.80 -10.71 -10.17
C HIS A 117 12.37 -12.04 -9.51
N HIS A 118 11.08 -12.34 -9.50
CA HIS A 118 10.58 -13.63 -9.04
C HIS A 118 11.13 -14.79 -9.87
N GLU A 119 11.04 -14.70 -11.20
CA GLU A 119 11.56 -15.74 -12.13
C GLU A 119 13.09 -15.91 -12.00
N LEU A 120 13.82 -14.86 -11.66
CA LEU A 120 15.26 -14.89 -11.41
C LEU A 120 15.64 -15.40 -10.01
N GLY A 121 14.66 -15.80 -9.17
CA GLY A 121 14.90 -16.25 -7.79
C GLY A 121 15.32 -15.14 -6.83
N ASN A 122 15.15 -13.87 -7.19
CA ASN A 122 15.41 -12.71 -6.33
C ASN A 122 14.23 -12.46 -5.39
N ILE A 123 14.48 -11.72 -4.31
CA ILE A 123 13.41 -11.22 -3.44
C ILE A 123 12.55 -10.24 -4.27
N SER A 124 11.25 -10.53 -4.33
CA SER A 124 10.27 -9.73 -5.05
C SER A 124 8.98 -9.60 -4.26
N LEU A 125 8.34 -8.44 -4.35
CA LEU A 125 7.05 -8.21 -3.71
C LEU A 125 5.93 -8.92 -4.48
N LYS A 126 4.91 -9.37 -3.78
CA LYS A 126 3.63 -9.70 -4.43
C LYS A 126 3.02 -8.40 -4.95
N TYR A 127 2.75 -8.39 -6.24
CA TYR A 127 2.15 -7.25 -6.93
C TYR A 127 0.99 -7.73 -7.82
N LYS A 128 -0.18 -7.13 -7.64
CA LYS A 128 -1.40 -7.58 -8.31
C LYS A 128 -2.27 -6.39 -8.70
N LEU A 129 -2.94 -6.50 -9.85
CA LEU A 129 -3.97 -5.53 -10.25
C LEU A 129 -5.34 -6.01 -9.77
N VAL A 130 -6.13 -5.09 -9.23
CA VAL A 130 -7.48 -5.35 -8.71
C VAL A 130 -8.43 -4.22 -9.09
N GLU A 131 -9.71 -4.51 -9.15
CA GLU A 131 -10.75 -3.49 -9.20
C GLU A 131 -11.13 -3.10 -7.78
N LEU A 132 -10.97 -1.82 -7.44
CA LEU A 132 -11.28 -1.29 -6.11
C LEU A 132 -12.64 -0.61 -6.09
N SER A 133 -13.46 -0.95 -5.09
CA SER A 133 -14.60 -0.12 -4.69
C SER A 133 -14.50 0.26 -3.21
N ILE A 134 -15.01 1.45 -2.87
CA ILE A 134 -15.10 1.94 -1.49
C ILE A 134 -16.53 2.41 -1.24
N ASN A 135 -17.19 1.83 -0.26
CA ASN A 135 -18.59 2.11 0.07
C ASN A 135 -19.52 2.02 -1.16
N GLY A 136 -19.30 1.02 -2.02
CA GLY A 136 -20.09 0.78 -3.24
C GLY A 136 -19.74 1.68 -4.44
N LEU A 137 -18.84 2.65 -4.28
CA LEU A 137 -18.35 3.50 -5.38
C LEU A 137 -17.13 2.89 -6.02
N SER A 138 -17.13 2.74 -7.35
CA SER A 138 -15.97 2.22 -8.09
C SER A 138 -14.86 3.26 -8.15
N TYR A 139 -13.67 2.83 -7.78
CA TYR A 139 -12.41 3.58 -7.91
C TYR A 139 -11.59 3.10 -9.13
N GLY A 140 -12.09 2.07 -9.85
CA GLY A 140 -11.42 1.46 -11.00
C GLY A 140 -10.20 0.63 -10.61
N ILE A 141 -9.26 0.49 -11.53
CA ILE A 141 -8.09 -0.37 -11.32
C ILE A 141 -7.10 0.26 -10.34
N TYR A 142 -6.69 -0.57 -9.38
CA TYR A 142 -5.64 -0.32 -8.41
C TYR A 142 -4.60 -1.44 -8.47
N SER A 143 -3.41 -1.16 -7.99
CA SER A 143 -2.43 -2.19 -7.70
C SER A 143 -2.38 -2.45 -6.20
N ILE A 144 -2.22 -3.73 -5.86
CA ILE A 144 -1.80 -4.18 -4.54
C ILE A 144 -0.29 -4.37 -4.59
N GLU A 145 0.41 -3.81 -3.63
CA GLU A 145 1.85 -3.95 -3.43
C GLU A 145 2.10 -4.43 -2.00
N GLU A 146 2.75 -5.58 -1.87
CA GLU A 146 3.14 -6.16 -0.58
C GLU A 146 3.99 -5.18 0.23
N GLY A 147 3.83 -5.18 1.55
CA GLY A 147 4.73 -4.46 2.45
C GLY A 147 6.06 -5.18 2.63
N PHE A 148 7.09 -4.44 3.04
CA PHE A 148 8.33 -5.05 3.52
C PHE A 148 8.09 -5.64 4.92
N SER A 149 8.19 -6.96 5.02
CA SER A 149 7.88 -7.68 6.25
C SER A 149 8.76 -8.92 6.39
N LYS A 150 8.68 -9.55 7.55
CA LYS A 150 9.32 -10.83 7.82
C LYS A 150 8.83 -11.91 6.85
N GLU A 151 7.54 -11.94 6.59
CA GLU A 151 6.90 -12.92 5.71
C GLU A 151 7.42 -12.84 4.27
N LEU A 152 7.78 -11.64 3.80
CA LEU A 152 8.46 -11.46 2.53
C LEU A 152 9.78 -12.22 2.48
N ILE A 153 10.59 -12.10 3.51
CA ILE A 153 11.92 -12.73 3.60
C ILE A 153 11.78 -14.25 3.73
N GLU A 154 10.89 -14.70 4.62
CA GLU A 154 10.62 -16.13 4.85
C GLU A 154 10.08 -16.82 3.60
N ARG A 155 9.18 -16.18 2.87
CA ARG A 155 8.61 -16.68 1.62
C ARG A 155 9.70 -16.94 0.54
N HIS A 156 10.76 -16.15 0.57
CA HIS A 156 11.92 -16.33 -0.33
C HIS A 156 12.99 -17.24 0.27
N SER A 157 12.70 -17.95 1.37
CA SER A 157 13.66 -18.87 2.03
C SER A 157 14.99 -18.18 2.37
N LYS A 158 14.95 -16.90 2.70
CA LYS A 158 16.14 -16.14 3.13
C LYS A 158 16.20 -16.04 4.65
N ARG A 159 17.41 -15.85 5.18
CA ARG A 159 17.59 -15.60 6.62
C ARG A 159 16.97 -14.25 7.00
N ASN A 160 16.31 -14.22 8.13
CA ASN A 160 15.87 -12.96 8.73
C ASN A 160 17.06 -12.02 8.91
N GLY A 161 16.87 -10.78 8.54
CA GLY A 161 17.87 -9.74 8.67
C GLY A 161 17.25 -8.38 8.36
N PRO A 162 18.01 -7.30 8.59
CA PRO A 162 17.51 -5.95 8.33
C PRO A 162 17.20 -5.74 6.85
N ILE A 163 16.10 -5.04 6.59
CA ILE A 163 15.76 -4.54 5.28
C ILE A 163 16.12 -3.06 5.24
N PHE A 164 17.07 -2.70 4.38
CA PHE A 164 17.49 -1.31 4.20
C PHE A 164 16.85 -0.73 2.94
N GLY A 165 16.47 0.54 3.00
CA GLY A 165 15.98 1.28 1.86
C GLY A 165 16.66 2.63 1.74
N ILE A 166 16.68 3.15 0.53
CA ILE A 166 17.13 4.50 0.24
C ILE A 166 15.93 5.44 0.35
N ARG A 167 16.04 6.47 1.18
CA ARG A 167 15.06 7.53 1.29
C ARG A 167 15.36 8.63 0.29
N ASP A 168 14.68 8.64 -0.84
CA ASP A 168 14.87 9.65 -1.89
C ASP A 168 14.12 10.98 -1.61
N ASP A 169 13.24 11.02 -0.62
CA ASP A 169 12.64 12.24 -0.10
C ASP A 169 13.66 13.16 0.57
N ILE A 170 14.64 12.58 1.26
CA ILE A 170 15.73 13.32 1.91
C ILE A 170 16.87 13.61 0.93
N SER A 171 17.14 12.72 -0.03
CA SER A 171 18.21 12.88 -1.00
C SER A 171 18.05 14.07 -1.94
N ARG A 172 16.84 14.66 -2.05
CA ARG A 172 16.58 15.86 -2.83
C ARG A 172 17.00 17.17 -2.14
N GLU A 173 16.96 17.19 -0.81
CA GLU A 173 17.39 18.35 0.00
C GLU A 173 18.85 18.20 0.45
N TYR A 174 19.32 16.95 0.59
CA TYR A 174 20.67 16.65 1.06
C TYR A 174 21.32 15.61 0.12
N PRO A 175 22.48 15.89 -0.47
CA PRO A 175 23.16 14.99 -1.42
C PRO A 175 23.67 13.70 -0.77
N ASN A 176 23.58 13.56 0.54
CA ASN A 176 24.00 12.35 1.25
C ASN A 176 22.85 11.34 1.29
N VAL A 177 23.11 10.15 0.77
CA VAL A 177 22.17 9.03 0.79
C VAL A 177 21.90 8.63 2.25
N VAL A 178 20.64 8.75 2.69
CA VAL A 178 20.23 8.31 4.00
C VAL A 178 19.62 6.91 3.87
N TYR A 179 20.17 5.97 4.60
CA TYR A 179 19.63 4.61 4.72
C TYR A 179 18.68 4.56 5.90
N ASP A 180 17.52 3.91 5.72
CA ASP A 180 16.57 3.68 6.79
C ASP A 180 16.19 2.18 6.83
N SER A 181 15.93 1.65 8.03
CA SER A 181 15.43 0.28 8.16
C SER A 181 13.91 0.27 8.05
N TYR A 182 13.37 -0.67 7.30
CA TYR A 182 11.92 -0.82 7.12
C TYR A 182 11.22 -1.50 8.28
N SER A 183 11.96 -2.11 9.19
CA SER A 183 11.39 -2.77 10.36
C SER A 183 12.21 -2.44 11.60
N ARG A 184 11.61 -1.69 12.53
CA ARG A 184 12.21 -1.41 13.86
C ARG A 184 12.07 -2.59 14.84
N ASP A 185 11.11 -3.47 14.60
CA ASP A 185 10.76 -4.57 15.49
C ASP A 185 11.62 -5.82 15.26
N TYR A 186 12.65 -5.68 14.43
CA TYR A 186 13.50 -6.78 14.00
C TYR A 186 14.86 -6.85 14.72
N TRP A 187 15.15 -5.89 15.56
CA TRP A 187 16.47 -5.76 16.20
C TRP A 187 16.39 -6.08 17.69
#